data_9d057073d655521fd38af9921138bc68
#
_entry.id   9d057073d655521fd38af9921138bc68
#
_cell.length_a   1.000
_cell.length_b   1.000
_cell.length_c   1.000
_cell.angle_alpha   90.00
_cell.angle_beta   90.00
_cell.angle_gamma   90.00
#
_symmetry.space_group_name_H-M   'P 1'
#
loop_
_entity.id
_entity.type
_entity.pdbx_description
1 polymer ?
#
loop_
_entity_poly.entity_id
_entity_poly.type
_entity_poly.pdbx_seq_one_letter_code
_entity_poly.pdbx_strand_id
1 'polypeptide(L)'
;YIPAANISYKHNLAAEHAMPTDYFGNTCSVNGSPYVDNCNFDTAGEILKWLYGPLTAKNVSTLGGTFINFDQSAFWGNFNPTTHGMASTGYAYVPAACAAGQSCKLHVAFHGCKQNVATVGTAYYQNAGYNRWADTNKIVVLYPQATTTSANPNGCWDWWGYLDGTERTRYLTRNSPQMRVVEQMVKAITGH
;
A
#
# COMPACT_ATOMS: atom_id res chain seq x y z
N TYR A 1 -6.52 18.05 15.24
CA TYR A 1 -5.28 17.49 14.69
C TYR A 1 -4.74 16.36 15.59
N ILE A 2 -3.66 15.66 15.18
CA ILE A 2 -3.13 14.50 15.90
C ILE A 2 -2.27 14.96 17.09
N PRO A 3 -2.49 14.47 18.33
CA PRO A 3 -1.62 14.73 19.46
C PRO A 3 -0.18 14.28 19.20
N ALA A 4 0.80 15.01 19.69
CA ALA A 4 2.22 14.70 19.50
C ALA A 4 2.60 13.29 19.98
N ALA A 5 1.97 12.79 21.04
CA ALA A 5 2.18 11.43 21.53
C ALA A 5 1.77 10.33 20.54
N ASN A 6 0.95 10.66 19.55
CA ASN A 6 0.50 9.74 18.49
C ASN A 6 1.28 9.92 17.19
N ILE A 7 2.41 10.62 17.23
CA ILE A 7 3.30 10.84 16.09
C ILE A 7 4.64 10.17 16.38
N SER A 8 5.02 9.19 15.52
CA SER A 8 6.38 8.65 15.49
C SER A 8 7.11 9.23 14.30
N TYR A 9 8.24 9.91 14.55
CA TYR A 9 9.01 10.57 13.50
C TYR A 9 10.43 10.02 13.44
N LYS A 10 10.73 9.25 12.40
CA LYS A 10 12.05 8.73 12.08
C LYS A 10 12.74 9.68 11.08
N HIS A 11 13.79 10.38 11.49
CA HIS A 11 14.47 11.41 10.69
C HIS A 11 15.97 11.21 10.52
N ASN A 12 16.53 10.14 11.09
CA ASN A 12 17.97 9.88 11.11
C ASN A 12 18.36 8.64 10.27
N LEU A 13 17.52 8.26 9.30
CA LEU A 13 17.84 7.22 8.34
C LEU A 13 18.42 7.89 7.09
N ALA A 14 19.65 7.56 6.73
CA ALA A 14 20.30 8.04 5.51
C ALA A 14 19.77 7.22 4.30
N ALA A 15 18.53 7.46 3.94
CA ALA A 15 17.85 6.80 2.84
C ALA A 15 17.49 7.81 1.75
N GLU A 16 17.53 7.38 0.51
CA GLU A 16 16.97 8.09 -0.62
C GLU A 16 15.42 7.99 -0.63
N HIS A 17 14.78 8.62 -1.64
CA HIS A 17 13.32 8.64 -1.75
C HIS A 17 12.78 7.29 -2.20
N ALA A 18 12.62 6.38 -1.28
CA ALA A 18 12.18 5.00 -1.50
C ALA A 18 11.41 4.45 -0.28
N MET A 19 10.89 3.24 -0.40
CA MET A 19 10.42 2.45 0.73
C MET A 19 11.59 1.69 1.35
N PRO A 20 12.09 2.09 2.54
CA PRO A 20 13.19 1.39 3.18
C PRO A 20 12.76 0.02 3.68
N THR A 21 13.60 -0.99 3.44
CA THR A 21 13.45 -2.36 3.93
C THR A 21 14.74 -2.83 4.60
N ASP A 22 14.71 -3.98 5.24
CA ASP A 22 15.89 -4.59 5.83
C ASP A 22 16.40 -5.82 5.04
N TYR A 23 15.86 -6.07 3.83
CA TYR A 23 16.19 -7.31 3.12
C TYR A 23 16.12 -7.23 1.59
N PHE A 24 15.48 -6.21 1.00
CA PHE A 24 15.19 -6.17 -0.44
C PHE A 24 15.36 -4.78 -1.03
N GLY A 25 15.75 -4.72 -2.29
CA GLY A 25 15.81 -3.50 -3.10
C GLY A 25 17.23 -3.05 -3.39
N ASN A 26 17.36 -1.81 -3.85
CA ASN A 26 18.64 -1.18 -4.10
C ASN A 26 19.40 -0.94 -2.78
N THR A 27 20.66 -0.52 -2.87
CA THR A 27 21.34 0.05 -1.71
C THR A 27 20.66 1.36 -1.28
N CYS A 28 20.67 1.66 0.02
CA CYS A 28 19.91 2.75 0.63
C CYS A 28 20.18 4.15 0.03
N SER A 29 21.31 4.33 -0.63
CA SER A 29 21.74 5.58 -1.28
C SER A 29 21.31 5.71 -2.75
N VAL A 30 20.49 4.82 -3.27
CA VAL A 30 20.07 4.83 -4.68
C VAL A 30 18.66 5.39 -4.81
N ASN A 31 18.52 6.52 -5.52
CA ASN A 31 17.23 7.05 -5.94
C ASN A 31 16.88 6.51 -7.32
N GLY A 32 16.22 5.37 -7.37
CA GLY A 32 15.91 4.69 -8.64
C GLY A 32 14.93 3.53 -8.49
N SER A 33 14.44 3.05 -9.62
CA SER A 33 13.54 1.87 -9.64
C SER A 33 14.23 0.67 -8.96
N PRO A 34 13.50 -0.11 -8.15
CA PRO A 34 12.05 -0.09 -7.92
C PRO A 34 11.59 0.86 -6.81
N TYR A 35 12.41 1.79 -6.33
CA TYR A 35 12.14 2.70 -5.22
C TYR A 35 11.80 1.96 -3.92
N VAL A 36 12.36 0.79 -3.76
CA VAL A 36 12.40 -0.02 -2.55
C VAL A 36 13.86 -0.30 -2.28
N ASP A 37 14.36 0.09 -1.10
CA ASP A 37 15.78 0.07 -0.81
C ASP A 37 16.08 -0.73 0.45
N ASN A 38 17.12 -1.54 0.39
CA ASN A 38 17.67 -2.21 1.55
C ASN A 38 18.51 -1.24 2.37
N CYS A 39 17.87 -0.65 3.37
CA CYS A 39 18.48 0.29 4.31
C CYS A 39 18.85 -0.35 5.66
N ASN A 40 18.77 -1.67 5.76
CA ASN A 40 18.86 -2.38 7.04
C ASN A 40 17.88 -1.80 8.09
N PHE A 41 16.71 -1.34 7.62
CA PHE A 41 15.67 -0.74 8.45
C PHE A 41 14.29 -1.24 8.03
N ASP A 42 13.57 -1.86 8.95
CA ASP A 42 12.26 -2.48 8.73
C ASP A 42 11.12 -1.47 8.90
N THR A 43 10.91 -0.61 7.90
CA THR A 43 9.85 0.40 7.91
C THR A 43 8.47 -0.21 8.11
N ALA A 44 8.17 -1.31 7.42
CA ALA A 44 6.88 -1.97 7.53
C ALA A 44 6.62 -2.49 8.96
N GLY A 45 7.64 -3.06 9.58
CA GLY A 45 7.57 -3.52 10.96
C GLY A 45 7.34 -2.38 11.94
N GLU A 46 8.03 -1.26 11.78
CA GLU A 46 7.83 -0.09 12.62
C GLU A 46 6.41 0.50 12.47
N ILE A 47 5.91 0.62 11.24
CA ILE A 47 4.54 1.08 10.97
C ILE A 47 3.50 0.14 11.61
N LEU A 48 3.63 -1.17 11.37
CA LEU A 48 2.65 -2.13 11.86
C LEU A 48 2.64 -2.22 13.40
N LYS A 49 3.81 -2.20 14.04
CA LYS A 49 3.90 -2.15 15.51
C LYS A 49 3.31 -0.86 16.07
N TRP A 50 3.53 0.27 15.40
CA TRP A 50 2.95 1.55 15.82
C TRP A 50 1.42 1.54 15.75
N LEU A 51 0.85 0.98 14.68
CA LEU A 51 -0.59 0.97 14.45
C LEU A 51 -1.33 -0.10 15.25
N TYR A 52 -0.73 -1.27 15.44
CA TYR A 52 -1.41 -2.43 16.01
C TYR A 52 -0.90 -2.86 17.40
N GLY A 53 0.13 -2.20 17.90
CA GLY A 53 0.79 -2.56 19.16
C GLY A 53 1.80 -3.71 18.98
N PRO A 54 2.14 -4.42 20.06
CA PRO A 54 3.10 -5.53 20.03
C PRO A 54 2.68 -6.61 19.03
N LEU A 55 3.62 -7.05 18.19
CA LEU A 55 3.43 -8.08 17.19
C LEU A 55 4.39 -9.26 17.41
N THR A 56 3.95 -10.45 17.03
CA THR A 56 4.83 -11.62 16.88
C THR A 56 5.88 -11.34 15.81
N ALA A 57 7.10 -11.87 15.99
CA ALA A 57 8.19 -11.70 15.04
C ALA A 57 7.78 -12.06 13.61
N LYS A 58 8.28 -11.28 12.64
CA LYS A 58 7.97 -11.50 11.22
C LYS A 58 8.49 -12.84 10.70
N ASN A 59 7.80 -13.39 9.71
CA ASN A 59 8.29 -14.54 8.96
C ASN A 59 9.50 -14.12 8.08
N VAL A 60 10.65 -14.73 8.30
CA VAL A 60 11.86 -14.51 7.49
C VAL A 60 12.14 -15.65 6.50
N SER A 61 11.29 -16.66 6.50
CA SER A 61 11.32 -17.82 5.60
C SER A 61 10.29 -17.67 4.47
N THR A 62 9.88 -18.77 3.87
CA THR A 62 8.78 -18.81 2.90
C THR A 62 7.47 -18.40 3.55
N LEU A 63 6.75 -17.47 2.92
CA LEU A 63 5.46 -17.02 3.39
C LEU A 63 4.42 -18.15 3.25
N GLY A 64 3.62 -18.33 4.29
CA GLY A 64 2.57 -19.36 4.33
C GLY A 64 1.25 -18.93 3.70
N GLY A 65 1.05 -17.62 3.51
CA GLY A 65 -0.15 -17.06 2.90
C GLY A 65 -0.10 -17.01 1.37
N THR A 66 -1.12 -16.42 0.79
CA THR A 66 -1.32 -16.36 -0.66
C THR A 66 -1.44 -14.92 -1.14
N PHE A 67 -0.79 -14.62 -2.26
CA PHE A 67 -1.07 -13.41 -3.03
C PHE A 67 -2.28 -13.64 -3.93
N ILE A 68 -3.24 -12.73 -3.86
CA ILE A 68 -4.37 -12.68 -4.77
C ILE A 68 -4.34 -11.39 -5.57
N ASN A 69 -4.83 -11.45 -6.80
CA ASN A 69 -5.18 -10.30 -7.60
C ASN A 69 -6.70 -10.22 -7.71
N PHE A 70 -7.22 -9.01 -7.83
CA PHE A 70 -8.66 -8.79 -7.95
C PHE A 70 -8.95 -7.61 -8.89
N ASP A 71 -10.15 -7.60 -9.45
CA ASP A 71 -10.60 -6.52 -10.31
C ASP A 71 -11.04 -5.31 -9.47
N GLN A 72 -10.26 -4.22 -9.54
CA GLN A 72 -10.60 -2.96 -8.87
C GLN A 72 -11.82 -2.27 -9.48
N SER A 73 -12.19 -2.59 -10.74
CA SER A 73 -13.33 -1.97 -11.39
C SER A 73 -14.67 -2.33 -10.72
N ALA A 74 -14.74 -3.47 -10.04
CA ALA A 74 -15.88 -3.88 -9.26
C ALA A 74 -16.30 -2.88 -8.17
N PHE A 75 -15.38 -2.01 -7.75
CA PHE A 75 -15.61 -1.03 -6.68
C PHE A 75 -15.93 0.38 -7.18
N TRP A 76 -15.91 0.60 -8.50
CA TRP A 76 -16.21 1.90 -9.11
C TRP A 76 -17.68 2.04 -9.55
N GLY A 77 -18.46 0.97 -9.54
CA GLY A 77 -19.77 0.93 -10.18
C GLY A 77 -19.61 1.01 -11.70
N ASN A 78 -20.17 2.05 -12.33
CA ASN A 78 -20.16 2.21 -13.80
C ASN A 78 -18.94 2.97 -14.36
N PHE A 79 -17.96 3.29 -13.53
CA PHE A 79 -16.77 4.06 -13.97
C PHE A 79 -15.61 3.15 -14.36
N ASN A 80 -14.88 3.53 -15.41
CA ASN A 80 -13.65 2.86 -15.78
C ASN A 80 -12.51 3.29 -14.83
N PRO A 81 -11.83 2.36 -14.15
CA PRO A 81 -10.76 2.68 -13.20
C PRO A 81 -9.65 3.53 -13.79
N THR A 82 -9.26 3.29 -15.04
CA THR A 82 -8.14 4.01 -15.68
C THR A 82 -8.43 5.50 -15.91
N THR A 83 -9.70 5.88 -16.12
CA THR A 83 -10.09 7.30 -16.23
C THR A 83 -10.01 8.06 -14.91
N HIS A 84 -9.88 7.34 -13.81
CA HIS A 84 -9.71 7.88 -12.45
C HIS A 84 -8.32 7.61 -11.88
N GLY A 85 -7.32 7.33 -12.75
CA GLY A 85 -5.95 7.09 -12.31
C GLY A 85 -5.76 5.81 -11.49
N MET A 86 -6.69 4.86 -11.58
CA MET A 86 -6.58 3.54 -10.95
C MET A 86 -6.32 2.48 -12.02
N ALA A 87 -5.50 1.48 -11.70
CA ALA A 87 -5.34 0.28 -12.51
C ALA A 87 -6.60 -0.59 -12.42
N SER A 88 -6.80 -1.48 -13.39
CA SER A 88 -7.90 -2.48 -13.32
C SER A 88 -7.65 -3.56 -12.26
N THR A 89 -6.39 -3.85 -11.94
CA THR A 89 -6.03 -4.93 -11.02
C THR A 89 -5.42 -4.37 -9.73
N GLY A 90 -5.96 -4.80 -8.61
CA GLY A 90 -5.38 -4.64 -7.28
C GLY A 90 -4.82 -5.95 -6.73
N TYR A 91 -4.07 -5.88 -5.64
CA TYR A 91 -3.43 -7.05 -5.03
C TYR A 91 -3.72 -7.11 -3.54
N ALA A 92 -3.71 -8.32 -2.99
CA ALA A 92 -3.74 -8.51 -1.55
C ALA A 92 -2.86 -9.70 -1.15
N TYR A 93 -2.32 -9.64 0.06
CA TYR A 93 -1.70 -10.77 0.72
C TYR A 93 -2.64 -11.29 1.81
N VAL A 94 -2.97 -12.57 1.75
CA VAL A 94 -3.89 -13.22 2.70
C VAL A 94 -3.11 -14.31 3.45
N PRO A 95 -2.83 -14.13 4.76
CA PRO A 95 -2.21 -15.16 5.58
C PRO A 95 -3.03 -16.46 5.59
N ALA A 96 -2.36 -17.61 5.70
CA ALA A 96 -3.04 -18.92 5.72
C ALA A 96 -4.12 -19.02 6.82
N ALA A 97 -3.86 -18.45 7.98
CA ALA A 97 -4.84 -18.42 9.08
C ALA A 97 -6.10 -17.62 8.71
N CYS A 98 -5.95 -16.53 7.96
CA CYS A 98 -7.07 -15.71 7.49
C CYS A 98 -7.86 -16.45 6.39
N ALA A 99 -7.17 -17.10 5.46
CA ALA A 99 -7.80 -17.94 4.45
C ALA A 99 -8.59 -19.11 5.06
N ALA A 100 -8.15 -19.60 6.22
CA ALA A 100 -8.85 -20.63 7.01
C ALA A 100 -10.01 -20.08 7.86
N GLY A 101 -10.41 -18.81 7.69
CA GLY A 101 -11.57 -18.21 8.35
C GLY A 101 -11.32 -17.67 9.75
N GLN A 102 -10.07 -17.54 10.19
CA GLN A 102 -9.78 -16.87 11.45
C GLN A 102 -10.01 -15.37 11.35
N SER A 103 -10.40 -14.73 12.47
CA SER A 103 -10.51 -13.28 12.53
C SER A 103 -9.17 -12.62 12.29
N CYS A 104 -9.12 -11.66 11.36
CA CYS A 104 -7.91 -10.99 10.92
C CYS A 104 -8.10 -9.47 10.92
N LYS A 105 -6.98 -8.76 11.08
CA LYS A 105 -6.91 -7.32 10.85
C LYS A 105 -6.73 -7.04 9.36
N LEU A 106 -7.08 -5.85 8.92
CA LEU A 106 -6.79 -5.37 7.57
C LEU A 106 -5.81 -4.19 7.64
N HIS A 107 -4.79 -4.23 6.80
CA HIS A 107 -3.88 -3.13 6.56
C HIS A 107 -3.93 -2.73 5.08
N VAL A 108 -4.08 -1.43 4.79
CA VAL A 108 -4.02 -0.91 3.43
C VAL A 108 -2.66 -0.26 3.22
N ALA A 109 -1.88 -0.80 2.28
CA ALA A 109 -0.56 -0.30 1.95
C ALA A 109 -0.58 0.41 0.59
N PHE A 110 -0.41 1.71 0.59
CA PHE A 110 -0.34 2.52 -0.61
C PHE A 110 1.10 2.60 -1.14
N HIS A 111 1.26 2.33 -2.43
CA HIS A 111 2.55 2.55 -3.10
C HIS A 111 2.80 4.04 -3.35
N GLY A 112 4.06 4.44 -3.58
CA GLY A 112 4.41 5.80 -4.00
C GLY A 112 4.27 5.99 -5.53
N CYS A 113 4.56 7.22 -5.99
CA CYS A 113 4.72 7.49 -7.42
C CYS A 113 5.78 6.57 -8.02
N LYS A 114 5.57 6.10 -9.25
CA LYS A 114 6.45 5.14 -9.95
C LYS A 114 6.62 3.78 -9.27
N GLN A 115 5.79 3.44 -8.28
CA GLN A 115 5.85 2.16 -7.58
C GLN A 115 4.64 1.26 -7.87
N ASN A 116 3.74 1.64 -8.78
CA ASN A 116 2.65 0.79 -9.22
C ASN A 116 3.17 -0.43 -10.01
N VAL A 117 2.36 -1.48 -10.09
CA VAL A 117 2.75 -2.75 -10.74
C VAL A 117 3.12 -2.56 -12.21
N ALA A 118 2.50 -1.66 -12.94
CA ALA A 118 2.86 -1.38 -14.33
C ALA A 118 4.28 -0.83 -14.48
N THR A 119 4.83 -0.18 -13.46
CA THR A 119 6.17 0.42 -13.47
C THR A 119 7.24 -0.50 -12.88
N VAL A 120 6.97 -1.14 -11.73
CA VAL A 120 7.99 -1.90 -10.99
C VAL A 120 7.65 -3.38 -10.81
N GLY A 121 6.62 -3.87 -11.51
CA GLY A 121 6.17 -5.26 -11.35
C GLY A 121 5.72 -5.52 -9.91
N THR A 122 6.16 -6.65 -9.38
CA THR A 122 5.76 -7.10 -8.03
C THR A 122 6.58 -6.47 -6.90
N ALA A 123 7.58 -5.65 -7.21
CA ALA A 123 8.60 -5.23 -6.26
C ALA A 123 8.00 -4.61 -4.99
N TYR A 124 7.03 -3.69 -5.12
CA TYR A 124 6.46 -3.04 -3.95
C TYR A 124 5.56 -3.99 -3.14
N TYR A 125 4.50 -4.54 -3.75
CA TYR A 125 3.51 -5.30 -2.98
C TYR A 125 4.05 -6.63 -2.44
N GLN A 126 5.08 -7.21 -3.07
CA GLN A 126 5.71 -8.42 -2.55
C GLN A 126 6.81 -8.12 -1.53
N ASN A 127 7.54 -7.00 -1.67
CA ASN A 127 8.79 -6.80 -0.96
C ASN A 127 8.89 -5.53 -0.10
N ALA A 128 7.83 -4.73 0.03
CA ALA A 128 7.83 -3.58 0.95
C ALA A 128 7.89 -3.95 2.45
N GLY A 129 7.91 -5.26 2.77
CA GLY A 129 8.09 -5.78 4.12
C GLY A 129 6.80 -6.16 4.85
N TYR A 130 5.66 -5.61 4.49
CA TYR A 130 4.38 -5.84 5.20
C TYR A 130 3.98 -7.30 5.28
N ASN A 131 4.15 -8.08 4.20
CA ASN A 131 3.68 -9.47 4.13
C ASN A 131 4.37 -10.39 5.13
N ARG A 132 5.65 -10.14 5.44
CA ARG A 132 6.41 -10.89 6.43
C ARG A 132 5.84 -10.76 7.84
N TRP A 133 5.37 -9.57 8.20
CA TRP A 133 4.67 -9.32 9.46
C TRP A 133 3.23 -9.80 9.42
N ALA A 134 2.56 -9.59 8.30
CA ALA A 134 1.18 -10.01 8.10
C ALA A 134 0.99 -11.51 8.31
N ASP A 135 1.93 -12.31 7.78
CA ASP A 135 1.91 -13.77 7.80
C ASP A 135 1.83 -14.37 9.20
N THR A 136 2.57 -13.80 10.15
CA THR A 136 2.63 -14.27 11.54
C THR A 136 1.63 -13.57 12.47
N ASN A 137 0.98 -12.48 12.00
CA ASN A 137 0.15 -11.64 12.86
C ASN A 137 -1.32 -11.54 12.43
N LYS A 138 -1.76 -12.40 11.51
CA LYS A 138 -3.15 -12.43 11.00
C LYS A 138 -3.60 -11.05 10.48
N ILE A 139 -2.79 -10.46 9.61
CA ILE A 139 -3.09 -9.19 8.99
C ILE A 139 -3.24 -9.42 7.47
N VAL A 140 -4.41 -9.22 6.93
CA VAL A 140 -4.58 -9.13 5.47
C VAL A 140 -3.99 -7.80 5.02
N VAL A 141 -3.14 -7.81 3.99
CA VAL A 141 -2.59 -6.57 3.43
C VAL A 141 -3.20 -6.34 2.06
N LEU A 142 -3.91 -5.21 1.94
CA LEU A 142 -4.50 -4.75 0.69
C LEU A 142 -3.56 -3.76 0.01
N TYR A 143 -3.28 -3.97 -1.27
CA TYR A 143 -2.44 -3.13 -2.12
C TYR A 143 -3.25 -2.59 -3.30
N PRO A 144 -4.04 -1.54 -3.10
CA PRO A 144 -4.70 -0.88 -4.22
C PRO A 144 -3.67 -0.27 -5.17
N GLN A 145 -4.01 -0.15 -6.46
CA GLN A 145 -3.08 0.29 -7.49
C GLN A 145 -3.59 1.53 -8.21
N ALA A 146 -2.82 2.61 -8.12
CA ALA A 146 -2.93 3.71 -9.05
C ALA A 146 -2.23 3.37 -10.38
N THR A 147 -2.55 4.10 -11.44
CA THR A 147 -1.92 3.93 -12.76
C THR A 147 -1.53 5.27 -13.36
N THR A 148 -0.72 5.21 -14.42
CA THR A 148 -0.32 6.40 -15.18
C THR A 148 -1.47 6.90 -16.05
N THR A 149 -1.59 8.22 -16.17
CA THR A 149 -2.46 8.91 -17.12
C THR A 149 -1.68 10.10 -17.71
N SER A 150 -2.23 10.77 -18.72
CA SER A 150 -1.61 12.00 -19.26
C SER A 150 -1.44 13.10 -18.23
N ALA A 151 -2.38 13.23 -17.29
CA ALA A 151 -2.33 14.21 -16.18
C ALA A 151 -1.47 13.71 -14.99
N ASN A 152 -1.15 12.42 -14.95
CA ASN A 152 -0.41 11.77 -13.88
C ASN A 152 0.58 10.73 -14.46
N PRO A 153 1.64 11.16 -15.14
CA PRO A 153 2.57 10.26 -15.83
C PRO A 153 3.39 9.38 -14.88
N ASN A 154 3.43 9.70 -13.60
CA ASN A 154 4.15 8.95 -12.57
C ASN A 154 3.28 7.95 -11.80
N GLY A 155 1.99 7.81 -12.13
CA GLY A 155 1.09 6.89 -11.43
C GLY A 155 0.98 7.15 -9.93
N CYS A 156 0.96 8.41 -9.52
CA CYS A 156 0.77 8.82 -8.15
C CYS A 156 -0.71 8.68 -7.73
N TRP A 157 -0.96 8.63 -6.44
CA TRP A 157 -2.30 8.90 -5.90
C TRP A 157 -2.66 10.38 -6.10
N ASP A 158 -3.96 10.68 -6.14
CA ASP A 158 -4.42 12.06 -6.37
C ASP A 158 -4.23 12.92 -5.10
N TRP A 159 -3.07 13.55 -5.01
CA TRP A 159 -2.74 14.47 -3.93
C TRP A 159 -2.73 15.95 -4.35
N TRP A 160 -3.01 16.24 -5.64
CA TRP A 160 -3.07 17.61 -6.18
C TRP A 160 -4.33 17.91 -7.00
N GLY A 161 -5.31 17.00 -7.00
CA GLY A 161 -6.62 17.22 -7.64
C GLY A 161 -6.61 17.02 -9.16
N TYR A 162 -5.77 16.13 -9.71
CA TYR A 162 -5.78 15.88 -11.15
C TYR A 162 -7.06 15.18 -11.65
N LEU A 163 -7.83 14.60 -10.74
CA LEU A 163 -9.14 14.01 -11.04
C LEU A 163 -10.31 14.99 -10.89
N ASP A 164 -10.08 16.17 -10.33
CA ASP A 164 -11.12 17.12 -9.96
C ASP A 164 -11.40 18.17 -11.06
N GLY A 165 -10.71 18.10 -12.19
CA GLY A 165 -10.81 19.11 -13.26
C GLY A 165 -10.38 20.49 -12.76
N THR A 166 -11.29 21.47 -12.86
CA THR A 166 -11.00 22.87 -12.47
C THR A 166 -11.18 23.14 -10.97
N GLU A 167 -11.97 22.34 -10.26
CA GLU A 167 -12.29 22.58 -8.84
C GLU A 167 -11.14 22.28 -7.90
N ARG A 168 -10.38 21.23 -8.18
CA ARG A 168 -9.17 20.80 -7.46
C ARG A 168 -9.26 20.78 -5.92
N THR A 169 -10.42 20.48 -5.37
CA THR A 169 -10.66 20.47 -3.91
C THR A 169 -11.24 19.16 -3.39
N ARG A 170 -11.89 18.38 -4.27
CA ARG A 170 -12.54 17.13 -3.89
C ARG A 170 -11.55 16.08 -3.37
N TYR A 171 -10.30 16.08 -3.91
CA TYR A 171 -9.25 15.17 -3.46
C TYR A 171 -8.90 15.32 -1.97
N LEU A 172 -9.17 16.49 -1.37
CA LEU A 172 -8.97 16.76 0.05
C LEU A 172 -10.04 16.13 0.95
N THR A 173 -11.05 15.51 0.37
CA THR A 173 -12.21 15.00 1.09
C THR A 173 -12.41 13.51 0.90
N ARG A 174 -13.18 12.87 1.80
CA ARG A 174 -13.60 11.47 1.66
C ARG A 174 -14.45 11.20 0.40
N ASN A 175 -14.85 12.25 -0.33
CA ASN A 175 -15.58 12.15 -1.59
C ASN A 175 -14.64 12.06 -2.81
N SER A 176 -13.32 12.10 -2.61
CA SER A 176 -12.34 11.83 -3.66
C SER A 176 -12.61 10.46 -4.29
N PRO A 177 -12.60 10.36 -5.63
CA PRO A 177 -12.86 9.09 -6.31
C PRO A 177 -11.99 7.93 -5.81
N GLN A 178 -10.68 8.15 -5.69
CA GLN A 178 -9.75 7.11 -5.23
C GLN A 178 -9.99 6.71 -3.77
N MET A 179 -10.27 7.67 -2.88
CA MET A 179 -10.59 7.36 -1.49
C MET A 179 -11.87 6.53 -1.37
N ARG A 180 -12.92 6.88 -2.13
CA ARG A 180 -14.18 6.12 -2.14
C ARG A 180 -13.99 4.69 -2.63
N VAL A 181 -13.20 4.49 -3.68
CA VAL A 181 -12.94 3.15 -4.21
C VAL A 181 -12.20 2.30 -3.19
N VAL A 182 -11.16 2.84 -2.57
CA VAL A 182 -10.43 2.11 -1.52
C VAL A 182 -11.33 1.83 -0.31
N GLU A 183 -12.20 2.76 0.08
CA GLU A 183 -13.21 2.53 1.12
C GLU A 183 -14.13 1.36 0.78
N GLN A 184 -14.60 1.25 -0.47
CA GLN A 184 -15.43 0.11 -0.90
C GLN A 184 -14.66 -1.21 -0.88
N MET A 185 -13.38 -1.21 -1.27
CA MET A 185 -12.53 -2.40 -1.13
C MET A 185 -12.40 -2.83 0.35
N VAL A 186 -12.17 -1.87 1.25
CA VAL A 186 -12.12 -2.13 2.69
C VAL A 186 -13.42 -2.73 3.18
N LYS A 187 -14.57 -2.15 2.82
CA LYS A 187 -15.90 -2.66 3.18
C LYS A 187 -16.15 -4.08 2.67
N ALA A 188 -15.73 -4.37 1.44
CA ALA A 188 -15.88 -5.72 0.87
C ALA A 188 -15.09 -6.79 1.65
N ILE A 189 -13.93 -6.41 2.22
CA ILE A 189 -13.10 -7.33 2.99
C ILE A 189 -13.59 -7.45 4.44
N THR A 190 -14.03 -6.34 5.04
CA THR A 190 -14.40 -6.30 6.47
C THR A 190 -15.87 -6.56 6.74
N GLY A 191 -16.73 -6.49 5.71
CA GLY A 191 -18.18 -6.63 5.83
C GLY A 191 -18.90 -5.43 6.46
N HIS A 192 -18.24 -4.26 6.54
CA HIS A 192 -18.79 -3.05 7.20
C HIS A 192 -18.77 -1.83 6.30
#